data_b8044f9a064acc2112b4cb3a284aa88a
#
_entry.id   b8044f9a064acc2112b4cb3a284aa88a
#
_cell.length_a   1.000
_cell.length_b   1.000
_cell.length_c   1.000
_cell.angle_alpha   90.00
_cell.angle_beta   90.00
_cell.angle_gamma   90.00
#
_symmetry.space_group_name_H-M   'P 1'
#
loop_
_entity.id
_entity.type
_entity.pdbx_description
1 polymer ?
#
loop_
_entity_poly.entity_id
_entity_poly.type
_entity_poly.pdbx_seq_one_letter_code
_entity_poly.pdbx_strand_id
1 'polypeptide(L)'
;VKYLLSTRYSSVNYLTHTSGLLLSSIGNHLGYGQAKGTRATASEISDLYQGLRDSYLDDFDMLLSGYLPGAAAVEAVGTIARDLKYKATMKPGSFFWMLDPVMGDNGKLYVAEDVVPAYKLLIKDADLILPNQFEAE
;
A
#
# COMPACT_ATOMS: atom_id res chain seq x y z
N VAL A 1 -16.59 -2.85 9.00
CA VAL A 1 -15.65 -2.52 7.91
C VAL A 1 -14.28 -3.04 8.28
N LYS A 2 -13.69 -3.85 7.40
CA LYS A 2 -12.36 -4.45 7.60
C LYS A 2 -11.38 -3.77 6.67
N TYR A 3 -10.26 -3.29 7.20
CA TYR A 3 -9.25 -2.56 6.44
C TYR A 3 -7.96 -3.36 6.30
N LEU A 4 -7.34 -3.28 5.13
CA LEU A 4 -5.95 -3.66 4.92
C LEU A 4 -5.15 -2.37 4.69
N LEU A 5 -4.13 -2.15 5.51
CA LEU A 5 -3.28 -0.96 5.47
C LEU A 5 -1.88 -1.35 5.02
N SER A 6 -1.39 -0.69 3.99
CA SER A 6 0.02 -0.72 3.58
C SER A 6 0.54 0.72 3.63
N THR A 7 1.21 1.09 4.71
CA THR A 7 1.67 2.46 4.90
C THR A 7 2.90 2.54 5.80
N ARG A 8 3.48 3.73 5.86
CA ARG A 8 4.58 4.08 6.76
C ARG A 8 4.06 4.23 8.19
N TYR A 9 4.74 3.58 9.14
CA TYR A 9 4.40 3.73 10.55
C TYR A 9 5.04 5.02 11.12
N SER A 10 4.24 5.96 11.57
CA SER A 10 4.66 7.03 12.49
C SER A 10 3.72 7.23 13.68
N SER A 11 2.53 6.69 13.65
CA SER A 11 1.64 6.54 14.83
C SER A 11 0.40 5.74 14.43
N VAL A 12 0.23 4.56 15.00
CA VAL A 12 -1.03 3.79 14.88
C VAL A 12 -1.92 4.19 16.04
N ASN A 13 -2.96 4.96 15.76
CA ASN A 13 -4.11 5.04 16.65
C ASN A 13 -5.02 3.84 16.36
N TYR A 14 -5.32 3.09 17.40
CA TYR A 14 -6.11 1.86 17.40
C TYR A 14 -7.40 1.97 16.59
N LEU A 15 -7.46 1.27 15.47
CA LEU A 15 -8.72 0.93 14.82
C LEU A 15 -9.18 -0.42 15.37
N THR A 16 -10.19 -0.39 16.20
CA THR A 16 -10.83 -1.56 16.77
C THR A 16 -11.58 -2.36 15.70
N HIS A 17 -11.38 -3.66 15.70
CA HIS A 17 -12.06 -4.72 14.97
C HIS A 17 -11.60 -5.00 13.53
N THR A 18 -10.86 -6.10 13.40
CA THR A 18 -10.53 -6.80 12.14
C THR A 18 -9.83 -5.96 11.08
N SER A 19 -8.68 -5.37 11.42
CA SER A 19 -7.79 -4.75 10.45
C SER A 19 -6.53 -5.60 10.29
N GLY A 20 -6.19 -5.94 9.05
CA GLY A 20 -4.87 -6.46 8.71
C GLY A 20 -3.92 -5.29 8.45
N LEU A 21 -2.71 -5.35 8.99
CA LEU A 21 -1.68 -4.35 8.75
C LEU A 21 -0.47 -4.99 8.07
N LEU A 22 -0.24 -4.63 6.80
CA LEU A 22 0.97 -4.96 6.07
C LEU A 22 1.92 -3.76 6.14
N LEU A 23 3.01 -3.89 6.91
CA LEU A 23 3.98 -2.82 7.04
C LEU A 23 5.01 -2.89 5.91
N SER A 24 5.00 -1.92 5.02
CA SER A 24 6.02 -1.78 3.97
C SER A 24 7.34 -1.20 4.48
N SER A 25 7.32 -0.52 5.61
CA SER A 25 8.53 -0.05 6.29
C SER A 25 8.31 0.19 7.77
N ILE A 26 9.33 -0.10 8.57
CA ILE A 26 9.41 0.24 9.99
C ILE A 26 10.63 1.15 10.16
N GLY A 27 10.43 2.38 10.58
CA GLY A 27 11.56 3.30 10.76
C GLY A 27 11.17 4.64 11.37
N ASN A 28 12.19 5.37 11.81
CA ASN A 28 12.02 6.77 12.14
C ASN A 28 11.86 7.59 10.84
N HIS A 29 11.62 8.89 10.94
CA HIS A 29 11.36 9.77 9.80
C HIS A 29 12.32 9.60 8.62
N LEU A 30 11.85 8.99 7.53
CA LEU A 30 12.63 8.77 6.31
C LEU A 30 12.91 10.06 5.51
N GLY A 31 12.28 11.17 5.87
CA GLY A 31 12.52 12.48 5.25
C GLY A 31 13.65 13.30 5.89
N TYR A 32 14.24 12.85 6.98
CA TYR A 32 15.37 13.51 7.66
C TYR A 32 16.67 12.76 7.37
N GLY A 33 17.79 13.49 7.28
CA GLY A 33 19.11 12.98 6.87
C GLY A 33 19.70 11.82 7.70
N GLN A 34 19.02 11.35 8.75
CA GLN A 34 19.40 10.21 9.57
C GLN A 34 18.21 9.25 9.70
N ALA A 35 17.85 8.58 8.63
CA ALA A 35 16.83 7.55 8.66
C ALA A 35 17.41 6.21 9.16
N LYS A 36 16.74 5.60 10.14
CA LYS A 36 17.01 4.23 10.59
C LYS A 36 15.73 3.43 10.53
N GLY A 37 15.83 2.19 10.04
CA GLY A 37 14.68 1.30 9.95
C GLY A 37 14.90 0.21 8.91
N THR A 38 13.87 -0.60 8.71
CA THR A 38 13.83 -1.67 7.72
C THR A 38 12.74 -1.40 6.70
N ARG A 39 12.94 -1.91 5.48
CA ARG A 39 11.94 -1.90 4.41
C ARG A 39 11.58 -3.33 4.09
N ALA A 40 10.30 -3.61 3.99
CA ALA A 40 9.84 -4.92 3.57
C ALA A 40 10.13 -5.12 2.07
N THR A 41 10.59 -6.29 1.72
CA THR A 41 10.73 -6.72 0.34
C THR A 41 9.37 -7.06 -0.26
N ALA A 42 9.28 -7.12 -1.58
CA ALA A 42 8.06 -7.57 -2.27
C ALA A 42 7.65 -9.00 -1.86
N SER A 43 8.64 -9.88 -1.63
CA SER A 43 8.39 -11.24 -1.15
C SER A 43 7.75 -11.23 0.23
N GLU A 44 8.34 -10.49 1.19
CA GLU A 44 7.78 -10.39 2.55
C GLU A 44 6.34 -9.85 2.55
N ILE A 45 6.04 -8.84 1.71
CA ILE A 45 4.68 -8.31 1.55
C ILE A 45 3.74 -9.40 1.03
N SER A 46 4.16 -10.15 0.02
CA SER A 46 3.37 -11.23 -0.57
C SER A 46 3.16 -12.39 0.40
N ASP A 47 4.21 -12.77 1.15
CA ASP A 47 4.16 -13.86 2.14
C ASP A 47 3.22 -13.52 3.30
N LEU A 48 3.23 -12.26 3.77
CA LEU A 48 2.30 -11.81 4.80
C LEU A 48 0.85 -11.87 4.32
N TYR A 49 0.58 -11.45 3.07
CA TYR A 49 -0.76 -11.57 2.50
C TYR A 49 -1.17 -13.04 2.31
N GLN A 50 -0.26 -13.88 1.84
CA GLN A 50 -0.53 -15.31 1.71
C GLN A 50 -0.88 -15.95 3.07
N GLY A 51 -0.18 -15.57 4.14
CA GLY A 51 -0.51 -16.03 5.49
C GLY A 51 -1.92 -15.62 5.95
N LEU A 52 -2.38 -14.43 5.56
CA LEU A 52 -3.77 -14.00 5.81
C LEU A 52 -4.77 -14.87 5.02
N ARG A 53 -4.46 -15.17 3.75
CA ARG A 53 -5.29 -16.05 2.91
C ARG A 53 -5.39 -17.46 3.47
N ASP A 54 -4.26 -18.05 3.84
CA ASP A 54 -4.19 -19.42 4.38
C ASP A 54 -4.96 -19.55 5.71
N SER A 55 -5.08 -18.42 6.42
CA SER A 55 -5.82 -18.31 7.66
C SER A 55 -7.30 -17.88 7.47
N TYR A 56 -7.77 -17.69 6.23
CA TYR A 56 -9.11 -17.17 5.91
C TYR A 56 -9.39 -15.79 6.53
N LEU A 57 -8.37 -14.95 6.64
CA LEU A 57 -8.43 -13.60 7.22
C LEU A 57 -8.35 -12.49 6.15
N ASP A 58 -8.46 -12.82 4.88
CA ASP A 58 -8.32 -11.92 3.73
C ASP A 58 -9.67 -11.37 3.21
N ASP A 59 -10.69 -11.35 4.04
CA ASP A 59 -11.99 -10.75 3.77
C ASP A 59 -12.00 -9.28 4.20
N PHE A 60 -11.47 -8.40 3.33
CA PHE A 60 -11.38 -6.96 3.56
C PHE A 60 -12.41 -6.19 2.73
N ASP A 61 -12.99 -5.16 3.33
CA ASP A 61 -13.88 -4.20 2.64
C ASP A 61 -13.09 -3.06 1.99
N MET A 62 -11.87 -2.79 2.47
CA MET A 62 -11.06 -1.67 2.01
C MET A 62 -9.57 -1.97 2.06
N LEU A 63 -8.84 -1.48 1.05
CA LEU A 63 -7.38 -1.38 1.06
C LEU A 63 -6.99 0.10 1.05
N LEU A 64 -6.12 0.49 1.97
CA LEU A 64 -5.36 1.74 1.88
C LEU A 64 -3.89 1.40 1.64
N SER A 65 -3.34 1.80 0.51
CA SER A 65 -1.93 1.67 0.20
C SER A 65 -1.28 3.06 0.14
N GLY A 66 -0.15 3.20 0.82
CA GLY A 66 0.65 4.42 0.87
C GLY A 66 2.08 4.14 0.39
N TYR A 67 3.08 4.68 1.11
CA TYR A 67 4.48 4.52 0.75
C TYR A 67 4.89 3.06 0.53
N LEU A 68 5.54 2.80 -0.62
CA LEU A 68 6.11 1.52 -1.00
C LEU A 68 7.59 1.70 -1.40
N PRO A 69 8.51 0.84 -0.93
CA PRO A 69 9.95 1.10 -1.00
C PRO A 69 10.61 0.81 -2.36
N GLY A 70 9.86 0.52 -3.40
CA GLY A 70 10.38 0.24 -4.75
C GLY A 70 9.32 -0.33 -5.67
N ALA A 71 9.59 -0.39 -6.97
CA ALA A 71 8.66 -0.86 -7.98
C ALA A 71 8.13 -2.27 -7.69
N ALA A 72 8.99 -3.19 -7.27
CA ALA A 72 8.57 -4.56 -6.93
C ALA A 72 7.54 -4.59 -5.78
N ALA A 73 7.67 -3.71 -4.77
CA ALA A 73 6.70 -3.60 -3.70
C ALA A 73 5.37 -3.00 -4.19
N VAL A 74 5.42 -2.02 -5.11
CA VAL A 74 4.25 -1.45 -5.79
C VAL A 74 3.49 -2.55 -6.55
N GLU A 75 4.20 -3.38 -7.31
CA GLU A 75 3.61 -4.49 -8.06
C GLU A 75 3.01 -5.56 -7.14
N ALA A 76 3.68 -5.90 -6.04
CA ALA A 76 3.17 -6.85 -5.05
C ALA A 76 1.85 -6.37 -4.44
N VAL A 77 1.78 -5.10 -3.99
CA VAL A 77 0.54 -4.52 -3.46
C VAL A 77 -0.54 -4.41 -4.53
N GLY A 78 -0.18 -4.07 -5.77
CA GLY A 78 -1.11 -4.08 -6.90
C GLY A 78 -1.71 -5.46 -7.16
N THR A 79 -0.92 -6.51 -7.03
CA THR A 79 -1.38 -7.90 -7.16
C THR A 79 -2.36 -8.27 -6.05
N ILE A 80 -2.05 -7.88 -4.80
CA ILE A 80 -2.95 -8.06 -3.65
C ILE A 80 -4.28 -7.32 -3.88
N ALA A 81 -4.22 -6.06 -4.31
CA ALA A 81 -5.41 -5.26 -4.54
C ALA A 81 -6.32 -5.86 -5.64
N ARG A 82 -5.73 -6.35 -6.73
CA ARG A 82 -6.47 -7.04 -7.79
C ARG A 82 -7.09 -8.34 -7.32
N ASP A 83 -6.40 -9.10 -6.48
CA ASP A 83 -6.96 -10.33 -5.88
C ASP A 83 -8.18 -10.01 -4.98
N LEU A 84 -8.08 -8.99 -4.14
CA LEU A 84 -9.18 -8.53 -3.30
C LEU A 84 -10.36 -8.00 -4.14
N LYS A 85 -10.10 -7.22 -5.19
CA LYS A 85 -11.13 -6.79 -6.13
C LYS A 85 -11.81 -7.97 -6.85
N TYR A 86 -11.03 -8.96 -7.27
CA TYR A 86 -11.57 -10.15 -7.91
C TYR A 86 -12.53 -10.90 -6.98
N LYS A 87 -12.17 -11.09 -5.72
CA LYS A 87 -13.07 -11.70 -4.71
C LYS A 87 -14.36 -10.90 -4.55
N ALA A 88 -14.25 -9.57 -4.55
CA ALA A 88 -15.40 -8.68 -4.44
C ALA A 88 -16.33 -8.69 -5.67
N THR A 89 -15.94 -9.31 -6.80
CA THR A 89 -16.84 -9.45 -7.96
C THR A 89 -18.11 -10.24 -7.65
N MET A 90 -18.05 -11.16 -6.69
CA MET A 90 -19.20 -11.92 -6.22
C MET A 90 -20.19 -11.07 -5.39
N LYS A 91 -19.75 -9.89 -4.91
CA LYS A 91 -20.55 -8.95 -4.13
C LYS A 91 -20.14 -7.52 -4.54
N PRO A 92 -20.65 -6.99 -5.66
CA PRO A 92 -20.28 -5.68 -6.17
C PRO A 92 -20.41 -4.57 -5.12
N GLY A 93 -19.40 -3.70 -5.05
CA GLY A 93 -19.34 -2.60 -4.09
C GLY A 93 -18.87 -3.00 -2.67
N SER A 94 -18.48 -4.25 -2.45
CA SER A 94 -18.00 -4.72 -1.14
C SER A 94 -16.54 -4.42 -0.87
N PHE A 95 -15.78 -3.91 -1.85
CA PHE A 95 -14.36 -3.57 -1.70
C PHE A 95 -14.05 -2.23 -2.34
N PHE A 96 -13.19 -1.46 -1.70
CA PHE A 96 -12.77 -0.14 -2.16
C PHE A 96 -11.26 0.05 -1.93
N TRP A 97 -10.52 0.43 -2.98
CA TRP A 97 -9.09 0.65 -2.89
C TRP A 97 -8.73 2.13 -2.98
N MET A 98 -8.17 2.68 -1.90
CA MET A 98 -7.53 3.98 -1.86
C MET A 98 -6.01 3.84 -2.05
N LEU A 99 -5.47 4.54 -3.02
CA LEU A 99 -4.05 4.57 -3.34
C LEU A 99 -3.49 5.98 -3.09
N ASP A 100 -2.58 6.08 -2.14
CA ASP A 100 -1.70 7.23 -1.94
C ASP A 100 -0.37 6.95 -2.65
N PRO A 101 -0.10 7.54 -3.84
CA PRO A 101 1.07 7.22 -4.65
C PRO A 101 2.31 7.97 -4.17
N VAL A 102 2.72 7.72 -2.93
CA VAL A 102 3.82 8.42 -2.27
C VAL A 102 5.13 8.30 -3.06
N MET A 103 5.52 9.34 -3.78
CA MET A 103 6.72 9.36 -4.62
C MET A 103 7.66 10.51 -4.32
N GLY A 104 7.13 11.67 -3.99
CA GLY A 104 7.93 12.89 -3.83
C GLY A 104 7.11 14.06 -3.32
N ASP A 105 7.77 15.18 -3.13
CA ASP A 105 7.16 16.46 -2.77
C ASP A 105 8.12 17.61 -3.09
N ASN A 106 7.58 18.84 -3.24
CA ASN A 106 8.36 20.06 -3.49
C ASN A 106 9.36 19.92 -4.66
N GLY A 107 8.94 19.29 -5.75
CA GLY A 107 9.76 19.11 -6.95
C GLY A 107 10.87 18.06 -6.83
N LYS A 108 10.84 17.20 -5.82
CA LYS A 108 11.85 16.15 -5.59
C LYS A 108 11.24 14.79 -5.34
N LEU A 109 11.72 13.79 -6.08
CA LEU A 109 11.48 12.39 -5.74
C LEU A 109 12.29 12.00 -4.50
N TYR A 110 11.69 11.22 -3.60
CA TYR A 110 12.36 10.56 -2.49
C TYR A 110 12.21 9.02 -2.51
N VAL A 111 11.67 8.51 -3.60
CA VAL A 111 11.63 7.09 -3.97
C VAL A 111 12.58 6.83 -5.15
N ALA A 112 12.87 5.56 -5.44
CA ALA A 112 13.61 5.17 -6.63
C ALA A 112 12.82 5.52 -7.90
N GLU A 113 13.51 5.87 -8.99
CA GLU A 113 12.88 6.31 -10.24
C GLU A 113 11.97 5.24 -10.88
N ASP A 114 12.25 3.96 -10.64
CA ASP A 114 11.47 2.83 -11.13
C ASP A 114 10.06 2.72 -10.50
N VAL A 115 9.83 3.42 -9.39
CA VAL A 115 8.52 3.49 -8.72
C VAL A 115 7.50 4.27 -9.54
N VAL A 116 7.93 5.33 -10.25
CA VAL A 116 7.04 6.18 -11.04
C VAL A 116 6.30 5.40 -12.14
N PRO A 117 6.99 4.65 -13.03
CA PRO A 117 6.29 3.86 -14.03
C PRO A 117 5.43 2.75 -13.42
N ALA A 118 5.83 2.16 -12.28
CA ALA A 118 5.02 1.16 -11.59
C ALA A 118 3.69 1.76 -11.10
N TYR A 119 3.69 2.94 -10.49
CA TYR A 119 2.45 3.62 -10.12
C TYR A 119 1.61 4.01 -11.33
N LYS A 120 2.20 4.48 -12.44
CA LYS A 120 1.45 4.80 -13.67
C LYS A 120 0.66 3.61 -14.23
N LEU A 121 1.17 2.40 -14.05
CA LEU A 121 0.44 1.18 -14.43
C LEU A 121 -0.65 0.82 -13.42
N LEU A 122 -0.48 1.21 -12.16
CA LEU A 122 -1.32 0.78 -11.05
C LEU A 122 -2.52 1.68 -10.81
N ILE A 123 -2.39 3.00 -11.01
CA ILE A 123 -3.42 4.00 -10.69
C ILE A 123 -4.77 3.73 -11.35
N LYS A 124 -4.78 3.12 -12.54
CA LYS A 124 -6.02 2.76 -13.25
C LYS A 124 -6.87 1.71 -12.53
N ASP A 125 -6.26 0.94 -11.63
CA ASP A 125 -6.92 -0.15 -10.91
C ASP A 125 -7.49 0.33 -9.57
N ALA A 126 -7.04 1.49 -9.06
CA ALA A 126 -7.53 2.09 -7.82
C ALA A 126 -8.91 2.74 -7.99
N ASP A 127 -9.72 2.74 -6.92
CA ASP A 127 -11.03 3.40 -6.91
C ASP A 127 -10.90 4.87 -6.53
N LEU A 128 -9.87 5.22 -5.76
CA LEU A 128 -9.51 6.58 -5.39
C LEU A 128 -7.99 6.71 -5.31
N ILE A 129 -7.45 7.79 -5.88
CA ILE A 129 -6.04 8.17 -5.75
C ILE A 129 -5.94 9.47 -4.97
N LEU A 130 -4.92 9.57 -4.11
CA LEU A 130 -4.70 10.70 -3.19
C LEU A 130 -3.31 11.32 -3.42
N PRO A 131 -3.00 11.82 -4.63
CA PRO A 131 -1.70 12.42 -4.91
C PRO A 131 -1.60 13.82 -4.27
N ASN A 132 -0.38 14.21 -3.86
CA ASN A 132 -0.06 15.62 -3.66
C ASN A 132 0.11 16.32 -5.03
N GLN A 133 0.34 17.65 -5.04
CA GLN A 133 0.47 18.40 -6.28
C GLN A 133 1.59 17.86 -7.18
N PHE A 134 2.76 17.56 -6.63
CA PHE A 134 3.92 17.06 -7.38
C PHE A 134 3.67 15.66 -7.99
N GLU A 135 2.97 14.81 -7.28
CA GLU A 135 2.61 13.46 -7.73
C GLU A 135 1.52 13.46 -8.81
N ALA A 136 0.73 14.54 -8.90
CA ALA A 136 -0.34 14.71 -9.89
C ALA A 136 0.16 15.27 -11.23
N GLU A 137 1.37 15.83 -11.30
CA GLU A 137 2.02 16.38 -12.51
C GLU A 137 2.74 15.29 -13.33
#